data_c0e0e8865bd667f5b41c0dfbc0136763
#
_entry.id   c0e0e8865bd667f5b41c0dfbc0136763
#
_cell.length_a   1.000
_cell.length_b   1.000
_cell.length_c   1.000
_cell.angle_alpha   90.00
_cell.angle_beta   90.00
_cell.angle_gamma   90.00
#
_symmetry.space_group_name_H-M   'P 1'
#
loop_
_entity.id
_entity.type
_entity.pdbx_description
1 polymer ?
#
loop_
_entity_poly.entity_id
_entity_poly.type
_entity_poly.pdbx_seq_one_letter_code
_entity_poly.pdbx_strand_id
1 'polypeptide(L)'
;ICRTDNKEAAKTGVKKLCEAIGDSGEIALLLNDSVSENGKEREAGVKEEIKANHPDVSVVETIYVDELDQLKRKAAAEQLGMSAEDLAAAEAGEKMDDAAQTTGTANGSGTDTAETSANGDDGTAAGGTDTATKDGATAPTVAEKFEEVKSAADKMSNEEAVAYYLKKHPELKGIFALNETSTQLGIQVLD
;
A
#
# COMPACT_ATOMS: atom_id res chain seq x y z
N ILE A 1 33.41 -3.06 18.32
CA ILE A 1 32.59 -2.71 17.16
C ILE A 1 31.77 -1.47 17.57
N CYS A 2 31.99 -0.33 16.91
CA CYS A 2 31.14 0.84 17.11
C CYS A 2 29.84 0.65 16.33
N ARG A 3 28.71 0.84 17.00
CA ARG A 3 27.37 0.84 16.41
C ARG A 3 26.67 2.14 16.80
N THR A 4 25.94 2.73 15.88
CA THR A 4 25.05 3.86 16.20
C THR A 4 23.87 3.36 17.02
N ASP A 5 23.54 4.02 18.09
CA ASP A 5 22.28 3.83 18.79
C ASP A 5 21.16 4.54 18.01
N ASN A 6 20.53 3.78 17.12
CA ASN A 6 19.49 4.30 16.23
C ASN A 6 18.28 4.83 17.00
N LYS A 7 17.94 4.19 18.11
CA LYS A 7 16.82 4.55 18.95
C LYS A 7 17.04 5.89 19.64
N GLU A 8 18.21 6.07 20.25
CA GLU A 8 18.56 7.30 20.94
C GLU A 8 18.78 8.47 19.98
N ALA A 9 19.35 8.19 18.80
CA ALA A 9 19.49 9.19 17.75
C ALA A 9 18.11 9.70 17.28
N ALA A 10 17.14 8.80 17.10
CA ALA A 10 15.78 9.15 16.69
C ALA A 10 15.04 9.95 17.76
N LYS A 11 15.18 9.59 19.05
CA LYS A 11 14.64 10.35 20.17
C LYS A 11 15.18 11.78 20.19
N THR A 12 16.50 11.92 20.08
CA THR A 12 17.15 13.24 20.04
C THR A 12 16.62 14.10 18.89
N GLY A 13 16.47 13.49 17.71
CA GLY A 13 15.98 14.19 16.52
C GLY A 13 14.52 14.64 16.66
N VAL A 14 13.62 13.74 17.03
CA VAL A 14 12.19 14.06 17.16
C VAL A 14 11.92 15.06 18.29
N LYS A 15 12.67 15.00 19.38
CA LYS A 15 12.62 16.01 20.44
C LYS A 15 12.84 17.42 19.90
N LYS A 16 13.85 17.58 19.01
CA LYS A 16 14.12 18.87 18.36
C LYS A 16 12.98 19.34 17.48
N LEU A 17 12.33 18.42 16.76
CA LEU A 17 11.14 18.75 15.98
C LEU A 17 9.99 19.18 16.88
N CYS A 18 9.69 18.44 17.96
CA CYS A 18 8.64 18.76 18.91
C CYS A 18 8.85 20.15 19.54
N GLU A 19 10.06 20.45 20.01
CA GLU A 19 10.44 21.79 20.50
C GLU A 19 10.18 22.88 19.42
N ALA A 20 10.53 22.61 18.15
CA ALA A 20 10.38 23.58 17.07
C ALA A 20 8.93 23.88 16.70
N ILE A 21 8.03 22.89 16.83
CA ILE A 21 6.59 23.07 16.57
C ILE A 21 5.80 23.53 17.79
N GLY A 22 6.45 23.75 18.93
CA GLY A 22 5.84 24.21 20.19
C GLY A 22 5.19 23.08 20.98
N ASP A 23 5.75 21.89 20.96
CA ASP A 23 5.36 20.70 21.70
C ASP A 23 3.89 20.29 21.57
N SER A 24 3.25 20.66 20.46
CA SER A 24 1.84 20.34 20.20
C SER A 24 1.53 20.29 18.70
N GLY A 25 0.63 19.39 18.30
CA GLY A 25 0.11 19.29 16.96
C GLY A 25 0.44 17.96 16.27
N GLU A 26 0.21 17.91 14.99
CA GLU A 26 0.37 16.70 14.16
C GLU A 26 1.72 16.69 13.45
N ILE A 27 2.36 15.51 13.40
CA ILE A 27 3.56 15.27 12.62
C ILE A 27 3.41 14.01 11.77
N ALA A 28 4.13 13.99 10.64
CA ALA A 28 4.28 12.80 9.82
C ALA A 28 5.71 12.25 9.92
N LEU A 29 5.84 10.94 9.83
CA LEU A 29 7.12 10.24 9.77
C LEU A 29 7.40 9.75 8.36
N LEU A 30 8.60 9.99 7.86
CA LEU A 30 9.11 9.41 6.62
C LEU A 30 10.29 8.49 6.95
N LEU A 31 10.11 7.20 6.71
CA LEU A 31 11.12 6.16 6.93
C LEU A 31 11.60 5.56 5.62
N ASN A 32 12.78 4.98 5.63
CA ASN A 32 13.31 4.29 4.45
C ASN A 32 12.55 2.99 4.16
N ASP A 33 12.37 2.18 5.19
CA ASP A 33 11.79 0.84 5.08
C ASP A 33 11.10 0.42 6.38
N SER A 34 10.17 -0.52 6.23
CA SER A 34 9.37 -1.08 7.31
C SER A 34 9.97 -2.36 7.93
N VAL A 35 11.04 -2.90 7.33
CA VAL A 35 11.54 -4.25 7.65
C VAL A 35 12.88 -4.26 8.36
N SER A 36 13.77 -3.29 8.11
CA SER A 36 15.11 -3.27 8.71
C SER A 36 15.07 -3.02 10.21
N GLU A 37 16.01 -3.65 10.92
CA GLU A 37 16.17 -3.44 12.36
C GLU A 37 16.43 -1.96 12.69
N ASN A 38 17.28 -1.31 11.88
CA ASN A 38 17.59 0.11 12.04
C ASN A 38 16.35 1.01 11.87
N GLY A 39 15.49 0.70 10.88
CA GLY A 39 14.22 1.41 10.67
C GLY A 39 13.30 1.28 11.86
N LYS A 40 13.10 0.04 12.33
CA LYS A 40 12.25 -0.27 13.50
C LYS A 40 12.78 0.37 14.79
N GLU A 41 14.09 0.34 15.03
CA GLU A 41 14.71 1.00 16.20
C GLU A 41 14.45 2.51 16.19
N ARG A 42 14.59 3.16 15.02
CA ARG A 42 14.35 4.60 14.89
C ARG A 42 12.89 4.95 15.10
N GLU A 43 11.99 4.22 14.44
CA GLU A 43 10.55 4.43 14.61
C GLU A 43 10.12 4.24 16.06
N ALA A 44 10.59 3.17 16.73
CA ALA A 44 10.34 2.94 18.14
C ALA A 44 10.85 4.08 19.03
N GLY A 45 12.05 4.59 18.73
CA GLY A 45 12.62 5.74 19.44
C GLY A 45 11.76 6.99 19.33
N VAL A 46 11.26 7.30 18.13
CA VAL A 46 10.35 8.44 17.91
C VAL A 46 9.07 8.28 18.70
N LYS A 47 8.41 7.13 18.60
CA LYS A 47 7.13 6.88 19.27
C LYS A 47 7.27 6.89 20.80
N GLU A 48 8.36 6.34 21.33
CA GLU A 48 8.64 6.38 22.76
C GLU A 48 8.88 7.81 23.27
N GLU A 49 9.67 8.60 22.56
CA GLU A 49 9.97 9.99 22.97
C GLU A 49 8.69 10.83 23.00
N ILE A 50 7.89 10.78 21.92
CA ILE A 50 6.64 11.51 21.85
C ILE A 50 5.72 11.11 22.99
N LYS A 51 5.52 9.80 23.19
CA LYS A 51 4.62 9.30 24.24
C LYS A 51 5.05 9.70 25.67
N ALA A 52 6.37 9.76 25.90
CA ALA A 52 6.90 10.03 27.24
C ALA A 52 6.98 11.53 27.55
N ASN A 53 7.35 12.35 26.58
CA ASN A 53 7.76 13.74 26.81
C ASN A 53 6.94 14.79 26.04
N HIS A 54 6.16 14.38 25.00
CA HIS A 54 5.41 15.29 24.13
C HIS A 54 3.95 14.80 23.93
N PRO A 55 3.14 14.69 24.99
CA PRO A 55 1.81 14.05 24.93
C PRO A 55 0.80 14.77 24.01
N ASP A 56 1.04 16.06 23.73
CA ASP A 56 0.20 16.87 22.85
C ASP A 56 0.66 16.83 21.38
N VAL A 57 1.70 16.05 21.06
CA VAL A 57 2.15 15.77 19.70
C VAL A 57 1.64 14.40 19.26
N SER A 58 1.03 14.33 18.08
CA SER A 58 0.55 13.08 17.51
C SER A 58 1.23 12.75 16.17
N VAL A 59 1.59 11.49 16.00
CA VAL A 59 2.01 10.96 14.69
C VAL A 59 0.76 10.53 13.93
N VAL A 60 0.43 11.25 12.86
CA VAL A 60 -0.80 11.03 12.08
C VAL A 60 -0.55 10.18 10.83
N GLU A 61 0.66 10.24 10.28
CA GLU A 61 1.07 9.44 9.14
C GLU A 61 2.46 8.86 9.34
N THR A 62 2.64 7.61 8.89
CA THR A 62 3.96 6.97 8.80
C THR A 62 4.10 6.39 7.39
N ILE A 63 5.03 6.94 6.62
CA ILE A 63 5.24 6.59 5.22
C ILE A 63 6.61 5.94 5.07
N TYR A 64 6.65 4.79 4.43
CA TYR A 64 7.86 4.04 4.13
C TYR A 64 8.22 4.17 2.64
N VAL A 65 9.48 4.50 2.35
CA VAL A 65 9.94 4.71 0.98
C VAL A 65 9.90 3.42 0.15
N ASP A 66 10.13 2.27 0.79
CA ASP A 66 10.05 0.95 0.15
C ASP A 66 8.61 0.50 -0.17
N GLU A 67 7.60 1.17 0.41
CA GLU A 67 6.18 0.90 0.18
C GLU A 67 5.47 1.96 -0.69
N LEU A 68 6.22 2.85 -1.34
CA LEU A 68 5.63 3.95 -2.14
C LEU A 68 4.74 3.46 -3.29
N ASP A 69 5.06 2.34 -3.92
CA ASP A 69 4.20 1.77 -4.97
C ASP A 69 2.85 1.32 -4.41
N GLN A 70 2.83 0.76 -3.21
CA GLN A 70 1.59 0.44 -2.52
C GLN A 70 0.83 1.71 -2.10
N LEU A 71 1.56 2.73 -1.65
CA LEU A 71 0.97 4.03 -1.30
C LEU A 71 0.28 4.67 -2.50
N LYS A 72 0.92 4.65 -3.70
CA LYS A 72 0.33 5.13 -4.96
C LYS A 72 -0.95 4.39 -5.31
N ARG A 73 -0.95 3.04 -5.21
CA ARG A 73 -2.14 2.23 -5.48
C ARG A 73 -3.28 2.57 -4.51
N LYS A 74 -2.99 2.73 -3.23
CA LYS A 74 -3.99 3.15 -2.24
C LYS A 74 -4.54 4.55 -2.56
N ALA A 75 -3.67 5.52 -2.87
CA ALA A 75 -4.08 6.87 -3.24
C ALA A 75 -4.95 6.88 -4.50
N ALA A 76 -4.56 6.14 -5.53
CA ALA A 76 -5.32 6.00 -6.76
C ALA A 76 -6.68 5.31 -6.53
N ALA A 77 -6.72 4.26 -5.72
CA ALA A 77 -7.94 3.56 -5.36
C ALA A 77 -8.95 4.49 -4.66
N GLU A 78 -8.49 5.27 -3.69
CA GLU A 78 -9.33 6.25 -3.00
C GLU A 78 -9.85 7.33 -3.96
N GLN A 79 -9.01 7.84 -4.87
CA GLN A 79 -9.42 8.84 -5.87
C GLN A 79 -10.46 8.30 -6.86
N LEU A 80 -10.38 7.01 -7.20
CA LEU A 80 -11.31 6.32 -8.11
C LEU A 80 -12.51 5.70 -7.38
N GLY A 81 -12.63 5.89 -6.06
CA GLY A 81 -13.73 5.38 -5.27
C GLY A 81 -13.74 3.85 -5.13
N MET A 82 -12.57 3.22 -5.15
CA MET A 82 -12.38 1.80 -4.81
C MET A 82 -12.14 1.66 -3.31
N SER A 83 -12.82 0.73 -2.66
CA SER A 83 -12.61 0.51 -1.22
C SER A 83 -11.26 -0.16 -0.95
N ALA A 84 -10.72 0.04 0.26
CA ALA A 84 -9.47 -0.62 0.68
C ALA A 84 -9.60 -2.15 0.70
N GLU A 85 -10.81 -2.65 0.94
CA GLU A 85 -11.15 -4.08 0.96
C GLU A 85 -11.11 -4.67 -0.46
N ASP A 86 -11.74 -3.98 -1.43
CA ASP A 86 -11.72 -4.37 -2.84
C ASP A 86 -10.30 -4.32 -3.42
N LEU A 87 -9.52 -3.29 -3.07
CA LEU A 87 -8.11 -3.17 -3.46
C LEU A 87 -7.30 -4.36 -2.94
N ALA A 88 -7.42 -4.68 -1.65
CA ALA A 88 -6.69 -5.79 -1.04
C ALA A 88 -7.10 -7.15 -1.63
N ALA A 89 -8.38 -7.35 -1.94
CA ALA A 89 -8.87 -8.55 -2.59
C ALA A 89 -8.33 -8.71 -4.02
N ALA A 90 -8.28 -7.62 -4.78
CA ALA A 90 -7.73 -7.61 -6.14
C ALA A 90 -6.22 -7.89 -6.14
N GLU A 91 -5.45 -7.27 -5.24
CA GLU A 91 -4.02 -7.53 -5.08
C GLU A 91 -3.71 -8.97 -4.64
N ALA A 92 -4.57 -9.57 -3.82
CA ALA A 92 -4.45 -10.98 -3.43
C ALA A 92 -4.70 -11.93 -4.61
N GLY A 93 -5.64 -11.59 -5.49
CA GLY A 93 -5.93 -12.33 -6.73
C GLY A 93 -4.73 -12.33 -7.68
N GLU A 94 -4.10 -11.18 -7.93
CA GLU A 94 -2.90 -11.10 -8.78
C GLU A 94 -1.75 -11.98 -8.27
N LYS A 95 -1.51 -11.99 -6.96
CA LYS A 95 -0.45 -12.83 -6.37
C LYS A 95 -0.68 -14.33 -6.53
N MET A 96 -1.94 -14.75 -6.62
CA MET A 96 -2.28 -16.16 -6.86
C MET A 96 -2.08 -16.55 -8.33
N ASP A 97 -2.41 -15.66 -9.27
CA ASP A 97 -2.24 -15.89 -10.69
C ASP A 97 -0.75 -15.90 -11.09
N ASP A 98 0.06 -15.02 -10.54
CA ASP A 98 1.52 -14.99 -10.75
C ASP A 98 2.22 -16.24 -10.17
N ALA A 99 1.78 -16.72 -9.00
CA ALA A 99 2.28 -17.96 -8.41
C ALA A 99 1.90 -19.21 -9.22
N ALA A 100 0.75 -19.20 -9.88
CA ALA A 100 0.32 -20.31 -10.75
C ALA A 100 1.11 -20.37 -12.08
N GLN A 101 1.53 -19.22 -12.62
CA GLN A 101 2.34 -19.16 -13.84
C GLN A 101 3.81 -19.58 -13.62
N THR A 102 4.36 -19.39 -12.44
CA THR A 102 5.75 -19.78 -12.12
C THR A 102 5.94 -21.27 -11.85
N THR A 103 4.87 -22.05 -11.62
CA THR A 103 4.92 -23.50 -11.41
C THR A 103 4.69 -24.33 -12.68
N GLY A 104 4.47 -23.69 -13.83
CA GLY A 104 4.10 -24.32 -15.11
C GLY A 104 5.25 -24.70 -16.04
N THR A 105 6.52 -24.74 -15.61
CA THR A 105 7.62 -25.15 -16.50
C THR A 105 8.53 -26.17 -15.82
N ALA A 106 8.08 -27.41 -15.74
CA ALA A 106 8.96 -28.58 -15.70
C ALA A 106 8.21 -29.87 -16.00
N ASN A 107 8.52 -30.39 -17.18
CA ASN A 107 8.66 -31.79 -17.54
C ASN A 107 7.44 -32.54 -18.07
N GLY A 108 7.39 -32.58 -19.39
CA GLY A 108 6.75 -33.64 -20.15
C GLY A 108 7.61 -34.89 -20.16
N SER A 109 7.04 -36.03 -19.88
CA SER A 109 7.36 -37.29 -20.53
C SER A 109 6.29 -38.34 -20.24
N GLY A 110 5.58 -38.68 -21.24
CA GLY A 110 5.03 -39.90 -21.78
C GLY A 110 4.62 -41.02 -20.82
N THR A 111 3.44 -41.51 -20.98
CA THR A 111 3.14 -42.79 -21.66
C THR A 111 1.66 -43.14 -21.49
N ASP A 112 1.06 -43.44 -22.62
CA ASP A 112 -0.06 -44.32 -22.93
C ASP A 112 -0.72 -45.14 -21.82
N THR A 113 -2.04 -45.16 -21.79
CA THR A 113 -2.91 -46.27 -22.23
C THR A 113 -4.37 -46.05 -21.77
N ALA A 114 -5.21 -45.95 -22.75
CA ALA A 114 -6.41 -46.73 -23.11
C ALA A 114 -7.57 -46.92 -22.13
N GLU A 115 -8.73 -46.48 -22.64
CA GLU A 115 -10.06 -47.13 -22.63
C GLU A 115 -10.77 -47.39 -21.31
N THR A 116 -12.00 -46.99 -21.12
CA THR A 116 -13.23 -47.46 -21.72
C THR A 116 -14.48 -46.82 -21.08
N SER A 117 -15.40 -46.40 -21.92
CA SER A 117 -16.88 -46.58 -21.86
C SER A 117 -17.72 -46.12 -20.68
N ALA A 118 -18.58 -45.24 -20.94
CA ALA A 118 -20.01 -45.35 -21.34
C ALA A 118 -21.03 -45.04 -20.24
N ASN A 119 -22.01 -44.25 -20.69
CA ASN A 119 -23.44 -44.18 -20.33
C ASN A 119 -23.81 -43.53 -18.99
N GLY A 120 -24.74 -42.64 -19.02
CA GLY A 120 -26.05 -42.37 -19.57
C GLY A 120 -26.64 -41.22 -18.84
N ASP A 121 -27.19 -40.37 -19.53
CA ASP A 121 -28.58 -40.09 -19.79
C ASP A 121 -29.37 -39.38 -18.71
N ASP A 122 -30.12 -38.46 -19.26
CA ASP A 122 -31.39 -37.83 -18.82
C ASP A 122 -31.25 -36.55 -17.99
N GLY A 123 -31.51 -35.38 -18.47
CA GLY A 123 -32.77 -34.92 -19.05
C GLY A 123 -33.43 -33.89 -18.13
N THR A 124 -33.66 -32.78 -18.66
CA THR A 124 -34.78 -31.84 -18.58
C THR A 124 -34.30 -30.38 -18.34
N ALA A 125 -34.28 -29.60 -19.32
CA ALA A 125 -35.17 -28.67 -19.96
C ALA A 125 -35.83 -27.66 -19.02
N ALA A 126 -35.64 -26.44 -19.49
CA ALA A 126 -36.57 -25.33 -19.53
C ALA A 126 -36.31 -24.14 -18.58
N GLY A 127 -36.17 -23.03 -19.22
CA GLY A 127 -36.60 -21.76 -18.70
C GLY A 127 -35.76 -20.60 -19.21
N GLY A 128 -35.85 -20.31 -20.52
CA GLY A 128 -35.41 -19.02 -21.04
C GLY A 128 -36.31 -17.90 -20.53
N THR A 129 -35.71 -16.82 -20.17
CA THR A 129 -36.31 -15.51 -20.37
C THR A 129 -35.20 -14.56 -20.80
N ASP A 130 -35.07 -14.43 -22.12
CA ASP A 130 -34.59 -13.24 -22.74
C ASP A 130 -35.36 -12.04 -22.21
N THR A 131 -34.70 -11.15 -21.53
CA THR A 131 -35.08 -9.75 -21.50
C THR A 131 -33.86 -8.94 -21.79
N ALA A 132 -33.66 -8.73 -23.09
CA ALA A 132 -32.85 -7.62 -23.58
C ALA A 132 -33.42 -6.32 -23.04
N THR A 133 -32.75 -5.72 -22.08
CA THR A 133 -32.92 -4.30 -21.80
C THR A 133 -31.61 -3.64 -22.17
N LYS A 134 -31.62 -3.00 -23.33
CA LYS A 134 -30.66 -1.99 -23.74
C LYS A 134 -30.71 -0.83 -22.75
N ASP A 135 -29.55 -0.23 -22.53
CA ASP A 135 -29.28 1.00 -21.78
C ASP A 135 -29.25 0.85 -20.25
N GLY A 136 -28.12 0.34 -19.80
CA GLY A 136 -27.63 0.52 -18.45
C GLY A 136 -26.12 0.44 -18.50
N ALA A 137 -25.43 1.55 -18.28
CA ALA A 137 -24.01 1.53 -18.02
C ALA A 137 -23.78 0.60 -16.83
N THR A 138 -23.32 -0.61 -17.10
CA THR A 138 -22.95 -1.58 -16.09
C THR A 138 -21.83 -0.94 -15.28
N ALA A 139 -22.03 -0.77 -13.97
CA ALA A 139 -20.98 -0.27 -13.10
C ALA A 139 -19.73 -1.14 -13.31
N PRO A 140 -18.55 -0.54 -13.43
CA PRO A 140 -17.32 -1.28 -13.70
C PRO A 140 -17.11 -2.36 -12.63
N THR A 141 -16.68 -3.53 -13.06
CA THR A 141 -16.33 -4.62 -12.15
C THR A 141 -15.14 -4.26 -11.27
N VAL A 142 -14.95 -4.97 -10.17
CA VAL A 142 -13.78 -4.75 -9.29
C VAL A 142 -12.49 -4.91 -10.07
N ALA A 143 -12.42 -5.88 -10.99
CA ALA A 143 -11.24 -6.10 -11.84
C ALA A 143 -10.97 -4.92 -12.80
N GLU A 144 -11.99 -4.39 -13.47
CA GLU A 144 -11.84 -3.21 -14.34
C GLU A 144 -11.40 -1.98 -13.56
N LYS A 145 -11.98 -1.74 -12.40
CA LYS A 145 -11.54 -0.65 -11.51
C LYS A 145 -10.10 -0.84 -11.04
N PHE A 146 -9.69 -2.06 -10.76
CA PHE A 146 -8.33 -2.35 -10.34
C PHE A 146 -7.30 -2.05 -11.44
N GLU A 147 -7.60 -2.36 -12.71
CA GLU A 147 -6.75 -1.97 -13.83
C GLU A 147 -6.65 -0.44 -13.97
N GLU A 148 -7.75 0.28 -13.75
CA GLU A 148 -7.72 1.75 -13.71
C GLU A 148 -6.85 2.27 -12.56
N VAL A 149 -6.94 1.65 -11.38
CA VAL A 149 -6.10 1.99 -10.20
C VAL A 149 -4.63 1.76 -10.51
N LYS A 150 -4.25 0.65 -11.12
CA LYS A 150 -2.85 0.39 -11.53
C LYS A 150 -2.36 1.45 -12.50
N SER A 151 -3.14 1.73 -13.55
CA SER A 151 -2.78 2.75 -14.54
C SER A 151 -2.66 4.16 -13.94
N ALA A 152 -3.50 4.50 -12.97
CA ALA A 152 -3.42 5.77 -12.25
C ALA A 152 -2.21 5.81 -11.32
N ALA A 153 -1.93 4.73 -10.60
CA ALA A 153 -0.78 4.61 -9.71
C ALA A 153 0.56 4.71 -10.48
N ASP A 154 0.65 4.09 -11.66
CA ASP A 154 1.86 4.14 -12.51
C ASP A 154 2.17 5.54 -13.02
N LYS A 155 1.14 6.38 -13.18
CA LYS A 155 1.29 7.78 -13.61
C LYS A 155 1.56 8.72 -12.44
N MET A 156 1.25 8.30 -11.23
CA MET A 156 1.44 9.10 -10.02
C MET A 156 2.91 9.09 -9.61
N SER A 157 3.48 10.27 -9.34
CA SER A 157 4.84 10.35 -8.78
C SER A 157 4.85 9.97 -7.29
N ASN A 158 6.03 9.69 -6.76
CA ASN A 158 6.20 9.40 -5.34
C ASN A 158 5.80 10.61 -4.48
N GLU A 159 6.18 11.80 -4.93
CA GLU A 159 5.87 13.07 -4.29
C GLU A 159 4.36 13.32 -4.26
N GLU A 160 3.66 13.06 -5.37
CA GLU A 160 2.21 13.21 -5.46
C GLU A 160 1.47 12.27 -4.49
N ALA A 161 1.92 11.02 -4.38
CA ALA A 161 1.32 10.07 -3.46
C ALA A 161 1.52 10.50 -1.99
N VAL A 162 2.74 10.92 -1.64
CA VAL A 162 3.04 11.41 -0.28
C VAL A 162 2.25 12.68 0.01
N ALA A 163 2.26 13.65 -0.93
CA ALA A 163 1.50 14.90 -0.79
C ALA A 163 0.00 14.65 -0.62
N TYR A 164 -0.56 13.65 -1.30
CA TYR A 164 -1.96 13.28 -1.17
C TYR A 164 -2.32 12.90 0.26
N TYR A 165 -1.49 12.08 0.93
CA TYR A 165 -1.72 11.69 2.32
C TYR A 165 -1.47 12.83 3.29
N LEU A 166 -0.40 13.60 3.12
CA LEU A 166 -0.12 14.74 4.00
C LEU A 166 -1.21 15.82 3.95
N LYS A 167 -1.81 16.06 2.78
CA LYS A 167 -2.93 17.01 2.62
C LYS A 167 -4.21 16.63 3.37
N LYS A 168 -4.36 15.36 3.78
CA LYS A 168 -5.48 14.93 4.63
C LYS A 168 -5.37 15.48 6.06
N HIS A 169 -4.19 15.97 6.44
CA HIS A 169 -3.89 16.48 7.77
C HIS A 169 -3.62 17.99 7.73
N PRO A 170 -4.66 18.84 7.73
CA PRO A 170 -4.50 20.29 7.63
C PRO A 170 -3.78 20.90 8.84
N GLU A 171 -3.77 20.18 9.96
CA GLU A 171 -3.08 20.60 11.21
C GLU A 171 -1.63 20.07 11.30
N LEU A 172 -1.11 19.49 10.21
CA LEU A 172 0.25 18.98 10.15
C LEU A 172 1.25 20.12 10.31
N LYS A 173 2.07 20.06 11.36
CA LYS A 173 3.07 21.09 11.69
C LYS A 173 4.49 20.70 11.31
N GLY A 174 4.76 19.40 11.11
CA GLY A 174 6.09 18.97 10.80
C GLY A 174 6.18 17.57 10.17
N ILE A 175 7.26 17.35 9.46
CA ILE A 175 7.63 16.07 8.89
C ILE A 175 8.98 15.67 9.49
N PHE A 176 9.06 14.46 10.04
CA PHE A 176 10.30 13.90 10.54
C PHE A 176 10.80 12.79 9.63
N ALA A 177 11.84 13.07 8.87
CA ALA A 177 12.49 12.10 7.99
C ALA A 177 13.70 11.46 8.69
N LEU A 178 13.80 10.14 8.64
CA LEU A 178 14.74 9.39 9.46
C LEU A 178 16.01 8.94 8.73
N ASN A 179 16.14 9.25 7.44
CA ASN A 179 17.34 9.01 6.64
C ASN A 179 17.45 9.98 5.46
N GLU A 180 18.53 9.87 4.69
CA GLU A 180 18.78 10.74 3.54
C GLU A 180 17.68 10.64 2.48
N THR A 181 17.33 9.43 2.04
CA THR A 181 16.32 9.20 0.99
C THR A 181 14.95 9.76 1.39
N SER A 182 14.50 9.49 2.61
CA SER A 182 13.23 10.02 3.11
C SER A 182 13.28 11.54 3.32
N THR A 183 14.46 12.10 3.65
CA THR A 183 14.63 13.56 3.76
C THR A 183 14.51 14.22 2.40
N GLN A 184 15.16 13.67 1.36
CA GLN A 184 15.06 14.18 -0.02
C GLN A 184 13.61 14.16 -0.51
N LEU A 185 12.89 13.04 -0.28
CA LEU A 185 11.47 12.93 -0.62
C LEU A 185 10.63 13.99 0.12
N GLY A 186 10.86 14.17 1.42
CA GLY A 186 10.17 15.16 2.22
C GLY A 186 10.37 16.59 1.72
N ILE A 187 11.58 16.94 1.29
CA ILE A 187 11.88 18.25 0.69
C ILE A 187 11.12 18.42 -0.63
N GLN A 188 11.15 17.42 -1.53
CA GLN A 188 10.47 17.46 -2.82
C GLN A 188 8.95 17.60 -2.71
N VAL A 189 8.37 17.09 -1.64
CA VAL A 189 6.92 17.19 -1.39
C VAL A 189 6.51 18.57 -0.89
N LEU A 190 7.44 19.30 -0.25
CA LEU A 190 7.17 20.63 0.32
C LEU A 190 7.48 21.80 -0.64
N ASP A 191 8.22 21.55 -1.72
CA ASP A 191 8.51 22.52 -2.78
C ASP A 191 7.34 22.64 -3.77
#